data_b74d849f6c0b147e3f590c22db8b77c8
#
_entry.id   b74d849f6c0b147e3f590c22db8b77c8
#
_cell.length_a   1.000
_cell.length_b   1.000
_cell.length_c   1.000
_cell.angle_alpha   90.00
_cell.angle_beta   90.00
_cell.angle_gamma   90.00
#
_symmetry.space_group_name_H-M   'P 1'
#
loop_
_entity.id
_entity.type
_entity.pdbx_description
1 polymer ?
#
loop_
_entity_poly.entity_id
_entity_poly.type
_entity_poly.pdbx_seq_one_letter_code
_entity_poly.pdbx_strand_id
1 'polypeptide(L)'
;TSKLKNIKIDDEIIMMPKSTGTLVLDALKPGKRLFLLSSGTGFAPFASLIREPETYEKFETVIVTHTCRTIPELSYSQEVINESNNDEIIKEFISNKLITYHSTTREKFIHNGRITELLSTNKIFKDLEIEYISSSDRFMFCGSMGLNNDLKSIMIKHNLQEGANNNPAEFVLEKAFAD
;
A
#
# COMPACT_ATOMS: atom_id res chain seq x y z
N THR A 1 -10.79 -11.15 13.45
CA THR A 1 -9.45 -10.61 13.82
C THR A 1 -9.24 -10.48 15.31
N SER A 2 -10.26 -10.10 16.12
CA SER A 2 -10.07 -9.94 17.57
C SER A 2 -9.57 -11.20 18.30
N LYS A 3 -9.85 -12.39 17.76
CA LYS A 3 -9.34 -13.67 18.30
C LYS A 3 -7.87 -13.91 17.96
N LEU A 4 -7.38 -13.35 16.82
CA LEU A 4 -6.00 -13.55 16.36
C LEU A 4 -4.96 -12.91 17.30
N LYS A 5 -5.32 -11.85 18.04
CA LYS A 5 -4.43 -11.21 19.00
C LYS A 5 -3.96 -12.11 20.14
N ASN A 6 -4.64 -13.24 20.36
CA ASN A 6 -4.33 -14.18 21.44
C ASN A 6 -3.49 -15.38 20.96
N ILE A 7 -3.18 -15.46 19.64
CA ILE A 7 -2.35 -16.53 19.08
C ILE A 7 -0.94 -16.43 19.67
N LYS A 8 -0.40 -17.58 20.04
CA LYS A 8 0.96 -17.75 20.53
C LYS A 8 1.79 -18.54 19.53
N ILE A 9 3.08 -18.53 19.71
CA ILE A 9 4.00 -19.42 18.97
C ILE A 9 3.56 -20.87 19.25
N ASP A 10 3.59 -21.72 18.22
CA ASP A 10 3.16 -23.12 18.22
C ASP A 10 1.64 -23.36 18.27
N ASP A 11 0.79 -22.33 18.25
CA ASP A 11 -0.64 -22.52 18.09
C ASP A 11 -0.98 -22.98 16.65
N GLU A 12 -1.89 -23.93 16.53
CA GLU A 12 -2.41 -24.37 15.23
C GLU A 12 -3.44 -23.39 14.68
N ILE A 13 -3.30 -23.03 13.40
CA ILE A 13 -4.26 -22.20 12.66
C ILE A 13 -4.82 -22.95 11.46
N ILE A 14 -6.10 -22.72 11.16
CA ILE A 14 -6.72 -23.23 9.94
C ILE A 14 -6.43 -22.26 8.80
N MET A 15 -5.72 -22.75 7.78
CA MET A 15 -5.47 -22.00 6.56
C MET A 15 -6.25 -22.61 5.40
N MET A 16 -6.99 -21.76 4.68
CA MET A 16 -7.74 -22.22 3.49
C MET A 16 -6.78 -22.53 2.33
N PRO A 17 -7.00 -23.62 1.58
CA PRO A 17 -6.11 -24.01 0.48
C PRO A 17 -6.07 -23.00 -0.67
N LYS A 18 -7.13 -22.20 -0.84
CA LYS A 18 -7.28 -21.21 -1.91
C LYS A 18 -7.09 -19.79 -1.35
N SER A 19 -6.15 -19.05 -1.92
CA SER A 19 -6.01 -17.63 -1.68
C SER A 19 -7.20 -16.86 -2.29
N THR A 20 -7.66 -15.80 -1.61
CA THR A 20 -8.84 -15.02 -2.03
C THR A 20 -8.57 -13.51 -2.09
N GLY A 21 -7.32 -13.08 -1.98
CA GLY A 21 -6.96 -11.65 -2.06
C GLY A 21 -7.17 -11.06 -3.47
N THR A 22 -7.44 -9.76 -3.52
CA THR A 22 -7.57 -8.98 -4.78
C THR A 22 -6.36 -8.09 -5.05
N LEU A 23 -5.51 -7.86 -4.05
CA LEU A 23 -4.29 -7.05 -4.18
C LEU A 23 -3.12 -7.92 -4.66
N VAL A 24 -3.17 -8.28 -5.92
CA VAL A 24 -2.13 -9.06 -6.61
C VAL A 24 -1.59 -8.28 -7.80
N LEU A 25 -0.31 -8.46 -8.11
CA LEU A 25 0.36 -7.72 -9.18
C LEU A 25 -0.28 -7.98 -10.55
N ASP A 26 -0.79 -9.19 -10.79
CA ASP A 26 -1.42 -9.58 -12.05
C ASP A 26 -2.77 -8.89 -12.31
N ALA A 27 -3.37 -8.28 -11.30
CA ALA A 27 -4.56 -7.46 -11.48
C ALA A 27 -4.27 -6.04 -11.99
N LEU A 28 -2.99 -5.70 -12.18
CA LEU A 28 -2.53 -4.43 -12.72
C LEU A 28 -1.93 -4.61 -14.11
N LYS A 29 -2.21 -3.66 -15.00
CA LYS A 29 -1.49 -3.50 -16.26
C LYS A 29 -0.02 -3.13 -16.01
N PRO A 30 0.89 -3.37 -16.98
CA PRO A 30 2.26 -2.84 -16.88
C PRO A 30 2.27 -1.33 -16.62
N GLY A 31 3.23 -0.87 -15.81
CA GLY A 31 3.37 0.53 -15.43
C GLY A 31 4.77 0.83 -14.94
N LYS A 32 5.07 2.11 -14.65
CA LYS A 32 6.39 2.51 -14.17
C LYS A 32 6.44 2.61 -12.65
N ARG A 33 5.46 3.28 -12.05
CA ARG A 33 5.40 3.49 -10.60
C ARG A 33 4.22 2.75 -10.01
N LEU A 34 4.46 2.07 -8.90
CA LEU A 34 3.41 1.44 -8.09
C LEU A 34 3.19 2.21 -6.80
N PHE A 35 1.98 2.70 -6.58
CA PHE A 35 1.56 3.34 -5.34
C PHE A 35 0.76 2.36 -4.48
N LEU A 36 1.26 2.05 -3.31
CA LEU A 36 0.62 1.21 -2.30
C LEU A 36 0.04 2.12 -1.20
N LEU A 37 -1.25 2.41 -1.27
CA LEU A 37 -1.91 3.41 -0.42
C LEU A 37 -2.69 2.75 0.71
N SER A 38 -2.30 2.97 1.96
CA SER A 38 -2.94 2.34 3.11
C SER A 38 -3.29 3.27 4.26
N SER A 39 -4.26 2.84 5.05
CA SER A 39 -4.51 3.41 6.37
C SER A 39 -4.73 2.32 7.42
N GLY A 40 -4.17 2.53 8.63
CA GLY A 40 -4.28 1.59 9.74
C GLY A 40 -3.88 0.16 9.35
N THR A 41 -4.71 -0.84 9.62
CA THR A 41 -4.44 -2.25 9.31
C THR A 41 -4.39 -2.57 7.81
N GLY A 42 -4.78 -1.65 6.95
CA GLY A 42 -4.67 -1.79 5.49
C GLY A 42 -3.24 -1.89 4.96
N PHE A 43 -2.23 -1.65 5.81
CA PHE A 43 -0.83 -1.88 5.44
C PHE A 43 -0.47 -3.38 5.29
N ALA A 44 -1.18 -4.27 5.97
CA ALA A 44 -0.84 -5.70 6.02
C ALA A 44 -0.61 -6.38 4.64
N PRO A 45 -1.47 -6.24 3.62
CA PRO A 45 -1.19 -6.80 2.30
C PRO A 45 0.05 -6.21 1.64
N PHE A 46 0.36 -4.94 1.91
CA PHE A 46 1.54 -4.29 1.36
C PHE A 46 2.83 -4.74 2.01
N ALA A 47 2.79 -5.17 3.27
CA ALA A 47 3.92 -5.84 3.92
C ALA A 47 4.38 -7.11 3.17
N SER A 48 3.46 -7.80 2.49
CA SER A 48 3.80 -8.92 1.60
C SER A 48 4.39 -8.44 0.28
N LEU A 49 3.73 -7.47 -0.38
CA LEU A 49 4.15 -6.97 -1.69
C LEU A 49 5.54 -6.32 -1.68
N ILE A 50 5.91 -5.58 -0.63
CA ILE A 50 7.23 -4.95 -0.54
C ILE A 50 8.36 -5.95 -0.27
N ARG A 51 8.04 -7.18 0.13
CA ARG A 51 8.98 -8.29 0.31
C ARG A 51 9.04 -9.23 -0.90
N GLU A 52 8.24 -8.95 -1.94
CA GLU A 52 8.17 -9.76 -3.16
C GLU A 52 9.09 -9.18 -4.24
N PRO A 53 10.14 -9.91 -4.67
CA PRO A 53 11.06 -9.45 -5.72
C PRO A 53 10.35 -9.05 -7.01
N GLU A 54 9.32 -9.79 -7.42
CA GLU A 54 8.54 -9.52 -8.62
C GLU A 54 7.95 -8.08 -8.64
N THR A 55 7.65 -7.52 -7.46
CA THR A 55 7.19 -6.13 -7.34
C THR A 55 8.18 -5.15 -7.95
N TYR A 56 9.47 -5.36 -7.72
CA TYR A 56 10.55 -4.50 -8.19
C TYR A 56 11.06 -4.86 -9.60
N GLU A 57 10.73 -6.05 -10.07
CA GLU A 57 10.94 -6.43 -11.47
C GLU A 57 9.89 -5.78 -12.38
N LYS A 58 8.65 -5.70 -11.91
CA LYS A 58 7.53 -5.12 -12.66
C LYS A 58 7.49 -3.58 -12.62
N PHE A 59 8.05 -2.94 -11.58
CA PHE A 59 7.99 -1.49 -11.40
C PHE A 59 9.36 -0.87 -11.16
N GLU A 60 9.57 0.29 -11.80
CA GLU A 60 10.79 1.08 -11.64
C GLU A 60 10.85 1.74 -10.25
N THR A 61 9.69 2.11 -9.69
CA THR A 61 9.55 2.75 -8.37
C THR A 61 8.31 2.24 -7.66
N VAL A 62 8.44 1.94 -6.38
CA VAL A 62 7.35 1.52 -5.49
C VAL A 62 7.22 2.55 -4.38
N ILE A 63 6.08 3.23 -4.30
CA ILE A 63 5.78 4.22 -3.28
C ILE A 63 4.79 3.59 -2.29
N VAL A 64 5.25 3.26 -1.10
CA VAL A 64 4.38 2.72 -0.05
C VAL A 64 4.00 3.81 0.94
N THR A 65 2.70 3.99 1.14
CA THR A 65 2.18 4.97 2.10
C THR A 65 1.46 4.28 3.25
N HIS A 66 1.62 4.80 4.44
CA HIS A 66 0.86 4.36 5.59
C HIS A 66 0.40 5.58 6.40
N THR A 67 -0.91 5.78 6.46
CA THR A 67 -1.54 6.84 7.23
C THR A 67 -2.21 6.29 8.48
N CYS A 68 -1.82 6.77 9.64
CA CYS A 68 -2.38 6.39 10.94
C CYS A 68 -2.92 7.61 11.70
N ARG A 69 -3.51 7.39 12.87
CA ARG A 69 -3.96 8.49 13.74
C ARG A 69 -2.79 9.08 14.51
N THR A 70 -1.93 8.23 15.03
CA THR A 70 -0.82 8.54 15.93
C THR A 70 0.47 7.86 15.47
N ILE A 71 1.61 8.36 15.97
CA ILE A 71 2.94 7.82 15.63
C ILE A 71 3.10 6.34 16.04
N PRO A 72 2.68 5.90 17.25
CA PRO A 72 2.81 4.50 17.64
C PRO A 72 2.10 3.51 16.70
N GLU A 73 1.02 3.94 16.02
CA GLU A 73 0.31 3.09 15.07
C GLU A 73 1.11 2.83 13.78
N LEU A 74 2.17 3.61 13.50
CA LEU A 74 3.07 3.43 12.37
C LEU A 74 4.16 2.37 12.63
N SER A 75 4.38 1.94 13.88
CA SER A 75 5.49 1.07 14.28
C SER A 75 5.59 -0.19 13.42
N TYR A 76 4.48 -0.88 13.18
CA TYR A 76 4.46 -2.10 12.36
C TYR A 76 5.01 -1.86 10.94
N SER A 77 4.57 -0.82 10.25
CA SER A 77 5.06 -0.54 8.90
C SER A 77 6.52 -0.12 8.89
N GLN A 78 6.96 0.63 9.90
CA GLN A 78 8.35 1.03 10.04
C GLN A 78 9.25 -0.19 10.29
N GLU A 79 8.82 -1.14 11.14
CA GLU A 79 9.51 -2.38 11.41
C GLU A 79 9.64 -3.24 10.15
N VAL A 80 8.53 -3.49 9.45
CA VAL A 80 8.50 -4.25 8.20
C VAL A 80 9.44 -3.65 7.14
N ILE A 81 9.41 -2.33 6.96
CA ILE A 81 10.28 -1.65 6.00
C ILE A 81 11.76 -1.76 6.41
N ASN A 82 12.05 -1.59 7.72
CA ASN A 82 13.41 -1.73 8.23
C ASN A 82 13.93 -3.16 8.06
N GLU A 83 13.12 -4.18 8.37
CA GLU A 83 13.45 -5.58 8.13
C GLU A 83 13.75 -5.84 6.65
N SER A 84 12.87 -5.35 5.75
CA SER A 84 13.05 -5.53 4.31
C SER A 84 14.34 -4.88 3.79
N ASN A 85 14.69 -3.69 4.30
CA ASN A 85 15.94 -3.00 3.96
C ASN A 85 17.22 -3.74 4.44
N ASN A 86 17.09 -4.60 5.46
CA ASN A 86 18.19 -5.36 6.03
C ASN A 86 18.17 -6.84 5.61
N ASP A 87 17.13 -7.30 4.92
CA ASP A 87 17.05 -8.66 4.40
C ASP A 87 18.07 -8.88 3.29
N GLU A 88 18.80 -9.99 3.34
CA GLU A 88 19.93 -10.26 2.42
C GLU A 88 19.49 -10.39 0.96
N ILE A 89 18.27 -10.83 0.72
CA ILE A 89 17.73 -11.05 -0.64
C ILE A 89 17.02 -9.79 -1.11
N ILE A 90 16.05 -9.31 -0.33
CA ILE A 90 15.15 -8.23 -0.74
C ILE A 90 15.85 -6.89 -0.87
N LYS A 91 16.86 -6.58 -0.03
CA LYS A 91 17.59 -5.30 -0.07
C LYS A 91 18.16 -4.95 -1.45
N GLU A 92 18.57 -5.97 -2.24
CA GLU A 92 19.10 -5.74 -3.59
C GLU A 92 18.02 -5.26 -4.56
N PHE A 93 16.80 -5.77 -4.44
CA PHE A 93 15.67 -5.39 -5.28
C PHE A 93 15.11 -4.01 -4.91
N ILE A 94 15.03 -3.68 -3.61
CA ILE A 94 14.43 -2.42 -3.14
C ILE A 94 15.38 -1.23 -3.22
N SER A 95 16.69 -1.46 -3.38
CA SER A 95 17.68 -0.39 -3.45
C SER A 95 17.31 0.64 -4.52
N ASN A 96 17.10 1.90 -4.10
CA ASN A 96 16.68 3.03 -4.93
C ASN A 96 15.29 2.90 -5.59
N LYS A 97 14.52 1.84 -5.30
CA LYS A 97 13.19 1.64 -5.86
C LYS A 97 12.05 1.86 -4.87
N LEU A 98 12.27 1.54 -3.58
CA LEU A 98 11.26 1.68 -2.53
C LEU A 98 11.32 3.07 -1.90
N ILE A 99 10.22 3.80 -2.03
CA ILE A 99 10.00 5.10 -1.38
C ILE A 99 8.90 4.94 -0.34
N THR A 100 9.13 5.45 0.86
CA THR A 100 8.18 5.35 1.97
C THR A 100 7.61 6.71 2.34
N TYR A 101 6.30 6.76 2.60
CA TYR A 101 5.62 7.97 3.01
C TYR A 101 4.66 7.67 4.17
N HIS A 102 5.06 8.03 5.38
CA HIS A 102 4.25 7.89 6.58
C HIS A 102 3.60 9.21 6.94
N SER A 103 2.31 9.19 7.29
CA SER A 103 1.60 10.37 7.76
C SER A 103 0.70 10.07 8.96
N THR A 104 0.42 11.10 9.77
CA THR A 104 -0.50 11.03 10.90
C THR A 104 -1.62 12.05 10.75
N THR A 105 -2.80 11.73 11.34
CA THR A 105 -3.97 12.60 11.25
C THR A 105 -4.34 13.30 12.56
N ARG A 106 -3.80 12.87 13.70
CA ARG A 106 -4.14 13.42 15.03
C ARG A 106 -2.93 13.84 15.85
N GLU A 107 -1.75 13.56 15.39
CA GLU A 107 -0.50 13.86 16.07
C GLU A 107 0.45 14.56 15.09
N LYS A 108 1.29 15.49 15.57
CA LYS A 108 2.27 16.17 14.71
C LYS A 108 3.40 15.20 14.34
N PHE A 109 3.64 15.05 13.06
CA PHE A 109 4.68 14.20 12.49
C PHE A 109 5.31 14.88 11.26
N ILE A 110 6.29 14.24 10.61
CA ILE A 110 6.95 14.80 9.40
C ILE A 110 5.90 15.16 8.34
N HIS A 111 4.96 14.24 8.09
CA HIS A 111 3.81 14.51 7.21
C HIS A 111 2.51 14.39 7.99
N ASN A 112 1.64 15.36 7.83
CA ASN A 112 0.32 15.37 8.46
C ASN A 112 -0.78 15.47 7.42
N GLY A 113 -1.83 14.69 7.62
CA GLY A 113 -3.02 14.67 6.78
C GLY A 113 -3.44 13.27 6.37
N ARG A 114 -4.66 13.17 5.85
CA ARG A 114 -5.18 11.94 5.25
C ARG A 114 -4.55 11.72 3.88
N ILE A 115 -4.25 10.49 3.51
CA ILE A 115 -3.66 10.19 2.19
C ILE A 115 -4.52 10.71 1.03
N THR A 116 -5.83 10.71 1.16
CA THR A 116 -6.77 11.27 0.17
C THR A 116 -6.58 12.78 -0.03
N GLU A 117 -6.37 13.52 1.06
CA GLU A 117 -6.09 14.95 1.03
C GLU A 117 -4.69 15.22 0.45
N LEU A 118 -3.68 14.47 0.91
CA LEU A 118 -2.30 14.60 0.45
C LEU A 118 -2.15 14.34 -1.05
N LEU A 119 -2.95 13.41 -1.60
CA LEU A 119 -3.03 13.14 -3.04
C LEU A 119 -3.78 14.26 -3.78
N SER A 120 -5.00 14.61 -3.31
CA SER A 120 -5.85 15.58 -4.02
C SER A 120 -5.26 17.00 -4.06
N THR A 121 -4.41 17.36 -3.09
CA THR A 121 -3.68 18.63 -3.05
C THR A 121 -2.30 18.55 -3.70
N ASN A 122 -1.94 17.41 -4.24
CA ASN A 122 -0.60 17.12 -4.78
C ASN A 122 0.54 17.28 -3.75
N LYS A 123 0.22 17.30 -2.45
CA LYS A 123 1.21 17.49 -1.41
C LYS A 123 2.21 16.33 -1.35
N ILE A 124 1.74 15.08 -1.45
CA ILE A 124 2.62 13.90 -1.46
C ILE A 124 3.67 13.96 -2.57
N PHE A 125 3.30 14.41 -3.76
CA PHE A 125 4.22 14.50 -4.91
C PHE A 125 5.28 15.59 -4.70
N LYS A 126 4.88 16.73 -4.08
CA LYS A 126 5.80 17.81 -3.71
C LYS A 126 6.76 17.38 -2.60
N ASP A 127 6.24 16.69 -1.58
CA ASP A 127 7.06 16.23 -0.45
C ASP A 127 8.08 15.18 -0.88
N LEU A 128 7.76 14.36 -1.88
CA LEU A 128 8.64 13.32 -2.44
C LEU A 128 9.46 13.80 -3.65
N GLU A 129 9.24 15.02 -4.13
CA GLU A 129 9.90 15.59 -5.32
C GLU A 129 9.74 14.71 -6.57
N ILE A 130 8.55 14.13 -6.74
CA ILE A 130 8.20 13.28 -7.88
C ILE A 130 7.10 13.89 -8.73
N GLU A 131 6.97 13.41 -9.97
CA GLU A 131 5.91 13.84 -10.89
C GLU A 131 4.52 13.49 -10.36
N TYR A 132 3.52 14.29 -10.75
CA TYR A 132 2.10 14.04 -10.44
C TYR A 132 1.60 12.75 -11.09
N ILE A 133 0.37 12.34 -10.75
CA ILE A 133 -0.26 11.13 -11.30
C ILE A 133 -0.25 11.16 -12.82
N SER A 134 0.21 10.08 -13.42
CA SER A 134 0.29 9.87 -14.86
C SER A 134 -0.40 8.56 -15.28
N SER A 135 -0.63 8.38 -16.56
CA SER A 135 -1.18 7.14 -17.12
C SER A 135 -0.26 5.92 -16.97
N SER A 136 1.03 6.13 -16.67
CA SER A 136 2.00 5.06 -16.40
C SER A 136 2.01 4.59 -14.95
N ASP A 137 1.23 5.21 -14.07
CA ASP A 137 1.16 4.84 -12.65
C ASP A 137 0.16 3.73 -12.41
N ARG A 138 0.43 2.93 -11.39
CA ARG A 138 -0.46 1.86 -10.89
C ARG A 138 -0.69 2.05 -9.41
N PHE A 139 -1.89 1.65 -8.97
CA PHE A 139 -2.29 1.88 -7.59
C PHE A 139 -2.90 0.64 -6.98
N MET A 140 -2.56 0.38 -5.74
CA MET A 140 -3.27 -0.53 -4.86
C MET A 140 -3.67 0.20 -3.59
N PHE A 141 -4.91 0.06 -3.15
CA PHE A 141 -5.32 0.66 -1.89
C PHE A 141 -6.04 -0.33 -0.99
N CYS A 142 -5.71 -0.22 0.29
CA CYS A 142 -6.33 -1.01 1.33
C CYS A 142 -6.63 -0.15 2.57
N GLY A 143 -7.88 -0.16 2.97
CA GLY A 143 -8.32 0.60 4.13
C GLY A 143 -9.83 0.51 4.35
N SER A 144 -10.39 1.50 5.03
CA SER A 144 -11.84 1.59 5.23
C SER A 144 -12.58 1.81 3.90
N MET A 145 -13.88 1.49 3.88
CA MET A 145 -14.72 1.74 2.69
C MET A 145 -14.70 3.22 2.27
N GLY A 146 -14.72 4.15 3.23
CA GLY A 146 -14.64 5.58 2.94
C GLY A 146 -13.34 5.96 2.25
N LEU A 147 -12.18 5.49 2.76
CA LEU A 147 -10.89 5.70 2.13
C LEU A 147 -10.88 5.17 0.68
N ASN A 148 -11.33 3.93 0.49
CA ASN A 148 -11.30 3.29 -0.82
C ASN A 148 -12.19 4.02 -1.82
N ASN A 149 -13.37 4.49 -1.42
CA ASN A 149 -14.27 5.28 -2.27
C ASN A 149 -13.68 6.64 -2.66
N ASP A 150 -13.04 7.33 -1.71
CA ASP A 150 -12.37 8.61 -1.98
C ASP A 150 -11.20 8.43 -2.94
N LEU A 151 -10.34 7.43 -2.72
CA LEU A 151 -9.21 7.12 -3.60
C LEU A 151 -9.68 6.70 -4.99
N LYS A 152 -10.70 5.84 -5.09
CA LYS A 152 -11.32 5.46 -6.36
C LYS A 152 -11.81 6.70 -7.12
N SER A 153 -12.46 7.64 -6.44
CA SER A 153 -12.92 8.89 -7.05
C SER A 153 -11.76 9.74 -7.58
N ILE A 154 -10.62 9.77 -6.88
CA ILE A 154 -9.41 10.45 -7.34
C ILE A 154 -8.87 9.76 -8.60
N MET A 155 -8.74 8.43 -8.61
CA MET A 155 -8.22 7.68 -9.76
C MET A 155 -9.08 7.88 -11.02
N ILE A 156 -10.41 7.83 -10.87
CA ILE A 156 -11.35 8.06 -11.99
C ILE A 156 -11.19 9.47 -12.57
N LYS A 157 -10.95 10.50 -11.74
CA LYS A 157 -10.67 11.87 -12.22
C LYS A 157 -9.39 11.96 -13.06
N HIS A 158 -8.44 11.06 -12.83
CA HIS A 158 -7.23 10.92 -13.63
C HIS A 158 -7.37 9.95 -14.82
N ASN A 159 -8.61 9.54 -15.17
CA ASN A 159 -8.93 8.59 -16.25
C ASN A 159 -8.33 7.19 -16.04
N LEU A 160 -8.07 6.79 -14.80
CA LEU A 160 -7.61 5.45 -14.46
C LEU A 160 -8.81 4.54 -14.16
N GLN A 161 -8.70 3.26 -14.48
CA GLN A 161 -9.76 2.26 -14.36
C GLN A 161 -9.46 1.23 -13.27
N GLU A 162 -10.51 0.73 -12.63
CA GLU A 162 -10.41 -0.35 -11.66
C GLU A 162 -10.22 -1.69 -12.35
N GLY A 163 -9.21 -2.42 -11.91
CA GLY A 163 -8.87 -3.75 -12.40
C GLY A 163 -9.43 -4.87 -11.52
N ALA A 164 -9.27 -6.07 -12.04
CA ALA A 164 -9.55 -7.32 -11.36
C ALA A 164 -8.61 -8.40 -11.91
N ASN A 165 -8.48 -9.54 -11.22
CA ASN A 165 -7.58 -10.63 -11.62
C ASN A 165 -7.82 -11.13 -13.06
N ASN A 166 -9.06 -11.08 -13.54
CA ASN A 166 -9.44 -11.48 -14.90
C ASN A 166 -9.53 -10.31 -15.90
N ASN A 167 -9.32 -9.08 -15.44
CA ASN A 167 -9.36 -7.87 -16.26
C ASN A 167 -8.42 -6.82 -15.65
N PRO A 168 -7.10 -6.95 -15.84
CA PRO A 168 -6.13 -6.02 -15.26
C PRO A 168 -6.35 -4.57 -15.74
N ALA A 169 -6.18 -3.60 -14.82
CA ALA A 169 -6.29 -2.18 -15.14
C ALA A 169 -5.29 -1.34 -14.32
N GLU A 170 -5.55 -0.05 -14.15
CA GLU A 170 -4.60 0.88 -13.55
C GLU A 170 -4.59 0.84 -12.02
N PHE A 171 -5.70 0.44 -11.38
CA PHE A 171 -5.74 0.31 -9.92
C PHE A 171 -6.62 -0.85 -9.44
N VAL A 172 -6.30 -1.37 -8.27
CA VAL A 172 -7.12 -2.34 -7.53
C VAL A 172 -7.25 -1.92 -6.07
N LEU A 173 -8.30 -2.40 -5.43
CA LEU A 173 -8.58 -2.07 -4.03
C LEU A 173 -9.11 -3.27 -3.25
N GLU A 174 -8.86 -3.28 -1.93
CA GLU A 174 -9.42 -4.25 -1.00
C GLU A 174 -9.89 -3.55 0.28
N LYS A 175 -10.98 -4.02 0.86
CA LYS A 175 -11.45 -3.53 2.15
C LYS A 175 -10.62 -4.17 3.26
N ALA A 176 -10.04 -3.38 4.15
CA ALA A 176 -9.33 -3.87 5.33
C ALA A 176 -10.27 -4.56 6.34
N PHE A 177 -11.56 -4.22 6.29
CA PHE A 177 -12.60 -4.78 7.17
C PHE A 177 -13.82 -5.15 6.33
N ALA A 178 -14.36 -6.35 6.55
CA ALA A 178 -15.74 -6.67 6.21
C ALA A 178 -16.64 -6.09 7.33
N ASP A 179 -17.70 -5.41 6.93
CA ASP A 179 -18.75 -4.95 7.85
C ASP A 179 -19.49 -6.16 8.42
#